data_31733f8f9cda480406da881c74f491f1
#
_entry.id   31733f8f9cda480406da881c74f491f1
#
_cell.length_a   1.000
_cell.length_b   1.000
_cell.length_c   1.000
_cell.angle_alpha   90.00
_cell.angle_beta   90.00
_cell.angle_gamma   90.00
#
_symmetry.space_group_name_H-M   'P 1'
#
loop_
_entity.id
_entity.type
_entity.pdbx_description
1 polymer ?
#
loop_
_entity_poly.entity_id
_entity_poly.type
_entity_poly.pdbx_seq_one_letter_code
_entity_poly.pdbx_strand_id
1 'polypeptide(L)'
;MIKDLEMQQAISAEEKRQQDWMELIASENYQSKQVLEAQSSVFANKYAEWFPWRRYYWWQENTDKIEQLAIDRAKSLFKSDHANVQALSWAAANLCFYTAVMNPGDTILWMDLSHWWHLTHWAPVTFFSKVFNFQRYKTKSDWSIDFDELVKLALEYKPKVILAGFSAYPRELDYAKFAEIWKKVWAILYSDLSHIWGFIAAWELKNPFDYGFHAMMTTTHKSLRGPRGALILSKWVVSNPLKKPEDTIENLPTRIDRAVFPWMQGWPHMNTIAWIAVALWEAQTSEFKNYAHQTLINAKILAEEMLRYWYKLVTWWTDNHMIVMDFSGESFTWWDIEKVLDKVWISTSKSTIPDDPNPPFNPSWLRIWMQAMTTRGVKEDDTKHIARFIHEAIQNRNDDEKLKVIRAEVVECCSHFPIPSI
;
A
#
# COMPACT_ATOMS: atom_id res chain seq x y z
N MET A 1 5.10 -25.25 -19.53
CA MET A 1 6.56 -25.23 -19.24
C MET A 1 7.21 -24.26 -20.21
N ILE A 2 7.97 -23.30 -19.70
CA ILE A 2 8.69 -22.30 -20.51
C ILE A 2 9.88 -23.03 -21.17
N LYS A 3 10.02 -22.87 -22.50
CA LYS A 3 11.12 -23.51 -23.25
C LYS A 3 12.41 -22.68 -23.26
N ASP A 4 12.32 -21.41 -22.92
CA ASP A 4 13.48 -20.54 -22.73
C ASP A 4 14.19 -20.92 -21.42
N LEU A 5 15.35 -21.54 -21.54
CA LEU A 5 16.11 -22.09 -20.42
C LEU A 5 16.65 -20.98 -19.48
N GLU A 6 17.07 -19.85 -20.04
CA GLU A 6 17.59 -18.73 -19.25
C GLU A 6 16.45 -18.13 -18.40
N MET A 7 15.28 -17.93 -18.99
CA MET A 7 14.10 -17.45 -18.26
C MET A 7 13.64 -18.46 -17.21
N GLN A 8 13.62 -19.76 -17.55
CA GLN A 8 13.24 -20.80 -16.59
C GLN A 8 14.21 -20.84 -15.39
N GLN A 9 15.50 -20.74 -15.63
CA GLN A 9 16.51 -20.70 -14.56
C GLN A 9 16.34 -19.46 -13.67
N ALA A 10 16.07 -18.29 -14.26
CA ALA A 10 15.84 -17.06 -13.49
C ALA A 10 14.59 -17.18 -12.61
N ILE A 11 13.50 -17.74 -13.14
CA ILE A 11 12.27 -17.97 -12.37
C ILE A 11 12.52 -18.93 -11.22
N SER A 12 13.19 -20.08 -11.48
CA SER A 12 13.46 -21.06 -10.42
C SER A 12 14.42 -20.53 -9.37
N ALA A 13 15.36 -19.68 -9.75
CA ALA A 13 16.26 -19.03 -8.80
C ALA A 13 15.48 -18.04 -7.90
N GLU A 14 14.53 -17.28 -8.45
CA GLU A 14 13.69 -16.36 -7.70
C GLU A 14 12.68 -17.09 -6.79
N GLU A 15 12.08 -18.19 -7.26
CA GLU A 15 11.23 -19.07 -6.44
C GLU A 15 12.00 -19.57 -5.20
N LYS A 16 13.22 -20.05 -5.41
CA LYS A 16 14.11 -20.49 -4.32
C LYS A 16 14.45 -19.33 -3.38
N ARG A 17 14.83 -18.18 -3.91
CA ARG A 17 15.11 -17.00 -3.09
C ARG A 17 13.91 -16.64 -2.23
N GLN A 18 12.71 -16.53 -2.82
CA GLN A 18 11.52 -16.18 -2.07
C GLN A 18 11.19 -17.22 -0.98
N GLN A 19 11.41 -18.51 -1.25
CA GLN A 19 11.17 -19.57 -0.26
C GLN A 19 12.16 -19.48 0.91
N ASP A 20 13.42 -19.23 0.64
CA ASP A 20 14.51 -19.27 1.62
C ASP A 20 14.60 -17.99 2.47
N TRP A 21 14.07 -16.86 1.97
CA TRP A 21 14.18 -15.55 2.61
C TRP A 21 12.96 -15.23 3.48
N MET A 22 13.23 -14.56 4.58
CA MET A 22 12.21 -13.97 5.45
C MET A 22 11.83 -12.58 4.93
N GLU A 23 10.65 -12.47 4.34
CA GLU A 23 10.20 -11.25 3.65
C GLU A 23 9.46 -10.31 4.62
N LEU A 24 10.09 -9.20 4.96
CA LEU A 24 9.53 -8.18 5.86
C LEU A 24 9.47 -6.79 5.22
N ILE A 25 9.50 -6.72 3.87
CA ILE A 25 9.35 -5.47 3.11
C ILE A 25 7.88 -5.08 3.00
N ALA A 26 7.63 -3.79 3.16
CA ALA A 26 6.30 -3.17 3.18
C ALA A 26 5.41 -3.44 1.95
N SER A 27 6.03 -3.51 0.77
CA SER A 27 5.33 -3.61 -0.51
C SER A 27 5.23 -5.04 -1.03
N GLU A 28 5.84 -6.00 -0.33
CA GLU A 28 5.88 -7.41 -0.72
C GLU A 28 4.78 -8.21 -0.02
N ASN A 29 4.22 -9.14 -0.77
CA ASN A 29 3.31 -10.16 -0.25
C ASN A 29 3.16 -11.28 -1.28
N TYR A 30 2.64 -12.43 -0.85
CA TYR A 30 2.46 -13.59 -1.70
C TYR A 30 1.01 -13.71 -2.14
N GLN A 31 0.83 -14.00 -3.41
CA GLN A 31 -0.47 -14.23 -4.02
C GLN A 31 -0.86 -15.69 -3.88
N SER A 32 -2.17 -15.95 -3.90
CA SER A 32 -2.66 -17.32 -4.00
C SER A 32 -2.49 -17.88 -5.42
N LYS A 33 -2.52 -19.20 -5.54
CA LYS A 33 -2.51 -19.88 -6.84
C LYS A 33 -3.67 -19.43 -7.74
N GLN A 34 -4.87 -19.26 -7.18
CA GLN A 34 -6.05 -18.81 -7.94
C GLN A 34 -5.87 -17.39 -8.50
N VAL A 35 -5.25 -16.51 -7.73
CA VAL A 35 -4.96 -15.15 -8.16
C VAL A 35 -3.98 -15.18 -9.35
N LEU A 36 -2.91 -16.01 -9.29
CA LEU A 36 -1.95 -16.15 -10.39
C LEU A 36 -2.57 -16.81 -11.64
N GLU A 37 -3.45 -17.81 -11.47
CA GLU A 37 -4.16 -18.46 -12.59
C GLU A 37 -5.02 -17.45 -13.37
N ALA A 38 -5.67 -16.52 -12.68
CA ALA A 38 -6.45 -15.46 -13.32
C ALA A 38 -5.59 -14.56 -14.23
N GLN A 39 -4.34 -14.28 -13.84
CA GLN A 39 -3.42 -13.48 -14.64
C GLN A 39 -3.04 -14.15 -15.95
N SER A 40 -2.80 -15.46 -15.93
CA SER A 40 -2.43 -16.25 -17.11
C SER A 40 -3.60 -16.67 -17.99
N SER A 41 -4.80 -16.17 -17.70
CA SER A 41 -6.01 -16.48 -18.44
C SER A 41 -6.01 -15.88 -19.85
N VAL A 42 -6.92 -16.36 -20.69
CA VAL A 42 -7.10 -15.89 -22.08
C VAL A 42 -7.44 -14.40 -22.19
N PHE A 43 -7.80 -13.75 -21.09
CA PHE A 43 -8.00 -12.30 -21.04
C PHE A 43 -6.71 -11.50 -21.30
N ALA A 44 -5.53 -12.11 -21.23
CA ALA A 44 -4.29 -11.52 -21.69
C ALA A 44 -4.29 -11.17 -23.19
N ASN A 45 -5.09 -11.88 -24.00
CA ASN A 45 -5.24 -11.66 -25.43
C ASN A 45 -6.32 -10.62 -25.77
N LYS A 46 -7.07 -10.13 -24.75
CA LYS A 46 -8.27 -9.33 -25.00
C LYS A 46 -7.99 -7.84 -24.93
N TYR A 47 -8.45 -7.16 -25.95
CA TYR A 47 -8.42 -5.71 -26.07
C TYR A 47 -9.81 -5.14 -25.78
N ALA A 48 -9.99 -4.28 -24.76
CA ALA A 48 -11.29 -3.81 -24.28
C ALA A 48 -11.24 -2.30 -23.98
N GLU A 49 -11.46 -1.51 -25.00
CA GLU A 49 -11.51 -0.06 -24.89
C GLU A 49 -12.81 0.39 -24.25
N TRP A 50 -12.77 1.40 -23.41
CA TRP A 50 -13.87 1.99 -22.68
C TRP A 50 -14.28 1.21 -21.40
N PHE A 51 -15.55 1.33 -20.97
CA PHE A 51 -16.09 0.76 -19.72
C PHE A 51 -17.10 -0.35 -19.98
N PRO A 52 -17.46 -1.17 -18.98
CA PRO A 52 -18.45 -2.24 -19.14
C PRO A 52 -19.73 -1.74 -19.80
N TRP A 53 -20.27 -2.56 -20.68
CA TRP A 53 -21.50 -2.35 -21.47
C TRP A 53 -21.48 -1.14 -22.42
N ARG A 54 -20.31 -0.53 -22.62
CA ARG A 54 -20.07 0.63 -23.48
C ARG A 54 -18.77 0.54 -24.26
N ARG A 55 -18.34 -0.69 -24.59
CA ARG A 55 -17.09 -0.93 -25.30
C ARG A 55 -17.12 -0.41 -26.72
N TYR A 56 -15.95 -0.04 -27.20
CA TYR A 56 -15.79 0.39 -28.58
C TYR A 56 -15.93 -0.77 -29.57
N TYR A 57 -15.49 -2.00 -29.15
CA TYR A 57 -15.64 -3.21 -29.96
C TYR A 57 -16.82 -4.07 -29.49
N TRP A 58 -17.38 -4.86 -30.45
CA TRP A 58 -18.38 -5.89 -30.16
C TRP A 58 -17.75 -7.11 -29.45
N TRP A 59 -18.58 -8.03 -29.01
CA TRP A 59 -18.18 -9.31 -28.39
C TRP A 59 -17.36 -9.11 -27.10
N GLN A 60 -17.85 -8.27 -26.20
CA GLN A 60 -17.20 -7.92 -24.95
C GLN A 60 -17.93 -8.45 -23.71
N GLU A 61 -18.93 -9.31 -23.88
CA GLU A 61 -19.81 -9.75 -22.78
C GLU A 61 -19.05 -10.39 -21.63
N ASN A 62 -18.01 -11.19 -21.91
CA ASN A 62 -17.18 -11.81 -20.87
C ASN A 62 -16.22 -10.79 -20.24
N THR A 63 -15.71 -9.86 -21.03
CA THR A 63 -14.87 -8.76 -20.55
C THR A 63 -15.65 -7.83 -19.63
N ASP A 64 -16.90 -7.51 -20.00
CA ASP A 64 -17.80 -6.70 -19.17
C ASP A 64 -18.11 -7.40 -17.86
N LYS A 65 -18.35 -8.71 -17.89
CA LYS A 65 -18.61 -9.50 -16.68
C LYS A 65 -17.45 -9.46 -15.69
N ILE A 66 -16.20 -9.68 -16.13
CA ILE A 66 -15.06 -9.70 -15.20
C ILE A 66 -14.78 -8.33 -14.62
N GLU A 67 -14.91 -7.27 -15.43
CA GLU A 67 -14.72 -5.92 -14.93
C GLU A 67 -15.85 -5.52 -13.96
N GLN A 68 -17.10 -5.87 -14.29
CA GLN A 68 -18.23 -5.63 -13.41
C GLN A 68 -18.08 -6.39 -12.08
N LEU A 69 -17.60 -7.64 -12.10
CA LEU A 69 -17.29 -8.38 -10.88
C LEU A 69 -16.24 -7.68 -10.01
N ALA A 70 -15.19 -7.15 -10.62
CA ALA A 70 -14.17 -6.40 -9.89
C ALA A 70 -14.76 -5.13 -9.27
N ILE A 71 -15.56 -4.38 -10.02
CA ILE A 71 -16.25 -3.17 -9.57
C ILE A 71 -17.19 -3.47 -8.39
N ASP A 72 -18.06 -4.48 -8.53
CA ASP A 72 -19.06 -4.79 -7.51
C ASP A 72 -18.43 -5.30 -6.21
N ARG A 73 -17.38 -6.13 -6.32
CA ARG A 73 -16.61 -6.62 -5.18
C ARG A 73 -15.87 -5.48 -4.48
N ALA A 74 -15.24 -4.58 -5.23
CA ALA A 74 -14.59 -3.41 -4.65
C ALA A 74 -15.59 -2.51 -3.92
N LYS A 75 -16.73 -2.22 -4.53
CA LYS A 75 -17.81 -1.43 -3.91
C LYS A 75 -18.33 -2.07 -2.62
N SER A 76 -18.55 -3.37 -2.64
CA SER A 76 -19.06 -4.12 -1.48
C SER A 76 -18.05 -4.11 -0.32
N LEU A 77 -16.78 -4.42 -0.60
CA LEU A 77 -15.72 -4.48 0.42
C LEU A 77 -15.49 -3.15 1.13
N PHE A 78 -15.54 -2.06 0.38
CA PHE A 78 -15.13 -0.75 0.86
C PHE A 78 -16.29 0.23 1.08
N LYS A 79 -17.53 -0.21 0.90
CA LYS A 79 -18.74 0.62 1.05
C LYS A 79 -18.68 1.88 0.16
N SER A 80 -18.12 1.77 -1.04
CA SER A 80 -18.09 2.85 -2.02
C SER A 80 -19.30 2.80 -2.94
N ASP A 81 -19.66 3.94 -3.51
CA ASP A 81 -20.77 4.01 -4.47
C ASP A 81 -20.28 3.74 -5.89
N HIS A 82 -19.00 4.07 -6.15
CA HIS A 82 -18.33 3.86 -7.42
C HIS A 82 -16.91 3.28 -7.23
N ALA A 83 -16.45 2.49 -8.21
CA ALA A 83 -15.10 1.95 -8.28
C ALA A 83 -14.58 1.96 -9.72
N ASN A 84 -13.42 2.57 -9.94
CA ASN A 84 -12.64 2.40 -11.16
C ASN A 84 -11.54 1.38 -10.90
N VAL A 85 -11.53 0.31 -11.69
CA VAL A 85 -10.59 -0.84 -11.56
C VAL A 85 -9.56 -0.89 -12.69
N GLN A 86 -9.53 0.13 -13.55
CA GLN A 86 -8.66 0.20 -14.72
C GLN A 86 -7.32 0.90 -14.45
N ALA A 87 -7.12 1.47 -13.25
CA ALA A 87 -5.89 2.16 -12.92
C ALA A 87 -4.69 1.17 -12.91
N LEU A 88 -3.66 1.45 -13.72
CA LEU A 88 -2.56 0.52 -13.97
C LEU A 88 -1.58 0.37 -12.80
N SER A 89 -1.45 1.41 -11.97
CA SER A 89 -0.49 1.42 -10.87
C SER A 89 -0.82 2.51 -9.86
N TRP A 90 -0.12 2.51 -8.74
CA TRP A 90 -0.21 3.54 -7.71
C TRP A 90 -0.07 4.96 -8.29
N ALA A 91 1.04 5.23 -8.98
CA ALA A 91 1.30 6.56 -9.54
C ALA A 91 0.24 6.96 -10.57
N ALA A 92 -0.17 6.03 -11.44
CA ALA A 92 -1.20 6.27 -12.45
C ALA A 92 -2.56 6.60 -11.80
N ALA A 93 -2.96 5.86 -10.76
CA ALA A 93 -4.22 6.11 -10.04
C ALA A 93 -4.25 7.50 -9.39
N ASN A 94 -3.17 7.90 -8.71
CA ASN A 94 -3.07 9.23 -8.13
C ASN A 94 -3.08 10.33 -9.20
N LEU A 95 -2.37 10.12 -10.32
CA LEU A 95 -2.40 11.06 -11.45
C LEU A 95 -3.81 11.20 -12.02
N CYS A 96 -4.52 10.10 -12.22
CA CYS A 96 -5.90 10.11 -12.69
C CYS A 96 -6.81 10.87 -11.70
N PHE A 97 -6.66 10.61 -10.40
CA PHE A 97 -7.46 11.30 -9.39
C PHE A 97 -7.18 12.81 -9.39
N TYR A 98 -5.91 13.22 -9.33
CA TYR A 98 -5.58 14.65 -9.30
C TYR A 98 -6.04 15.38 -10.56
N THR A 99 -5.83 14.79 -11.73
CA THR A 99 -6.31 15.39 -12.98
C THR A 99 -7.83 15.41 -13.11
N ALA A 100 -8.54 14.49 -12.42
CA ALA A 100 -10.00 14.51 -12.34
C ALA A 100 -10.54 15.72 -11.58
N VAL A 101 -9.83 16.18 -10.54
CA VAL A 101 -10.38 17.15 -9.57
C VAL A 101 -9.64 18.49 -9.52
N MET A 102 -8.46 18.59 -10.13
CA MET A 102 -7.57 19.75 -10.03
C MET A 102 -7.19 20.32 -11.39
N ASN A 103 -6.92 21.61 -11.40
CA ASN A 103 -6.27 22.32 -12.51
C ASN A 103 -4.79 22.57 -12.17
N PRO A 104 -3.91 22.77 -13.17
CA PRO A 104 -2.55 23.20 -12.92
C PRO A 104 -2.50 24.44 -12.02
N GLY A 105 -1.66 24.39 -10.98
CA GLY A 105 -1.54 25.43 -9.97
C GLY A 105 -2.47 25.30 -8.76
N ASP A 106 -3.45 24.38 -8.77
CA ASP A 106 -4.26 24.12 -7.59
C ASP A 106 -3.40 23.53 -6.45
N THR A 107 -3.84 23.74 -5.22
CA THR A 107 -3.10 23.32 -4.02
C THR A 107 -3.63 22.01 -3.44
N ILE A 108 -2.71 21.13 -3.08
CA ILE A 108 -2.92 19.92 -2.29
C ILE A 108 -2.30 20.12 -0.91
N LEU A 109 -3.03 19.80 0.14
CA LEU A 109 -2.51 19.73 1.50
C LEU A 109 -2.31 18.26 1.87
N TRP A 110 -1.08 17.88 2.23
CA TRP A 110 -0.69 16.50 2.47
C TRP A 110 0.37 16.41 3.58
N MET A 111 0.63 15.20 4.11
CA MET A 111 1.67 14.99 5.11
C MET A 111 3.06 15.06 4.48
N ASP A 112 4.03 15.66 5.14
CA ASP A 112 5.39 15.80 4.64
C ASP A 112 6.01 14.43 4.29
N LEU A 113 6.84 14.39 3.25
CA LEU A 113 7.51 13.16 2.77
C LEU A 113 8.42 12.56 3.85
N SER A 114 9.15 13.41 4.58
CA SER A 114 9.96 13.00 5.73
C SER A 114 9.11 12.46 6.88
N HIS A 115 7.80 12.73 6.88
CA HIS A 115 6.82 12.31 7.87
C HIS A 115 5.91 11.19 7.32
N TRP A 116 6.46 10.10 6.71
CA TRP A 116 5.74 8.84 6.45
C TRP A 116 5.17 8.58 5.05
N TRP A 117 5.55 9.35 3.99
CA TRP A 117 4.90 9.22 2.69
C TRP A 117 5.71 8.56 1.56
N HIS A 118 4.99 8.27 0.47
CA HIS A 118 5.55 7.71 -0.77
C HIS A 118 5.94 8.82 -1.75
N LEU A 119 7.03 8.59 -2.50
CA LEU A 119 7.60 9.54 -3.47
C LEU A 119 6.60 10.07 -4.51
N THR A 120 5.56 9.29 -4.88
CA THR A 120 4.61 9.67 -5.92
C THR A 120 3.69 10.84 -5.56
N HIS A 121 3.54 11.18 -4.28
CA HIS A 121 2.68 12.29 -3.89
C HIS A 121 3.40 13.63 -3.99
N TRP A 122 4.69 13.69 -3.87
CA TRP A 122 5.51 14.86 -4.15
C TRP A 122 6.98 14.63 -3.77
N ALA A 123 7.77 13.99 -4.58
CA ALA A 123 9.19 14.30 -4.57
C ALA A 123 9.41 15.45 -5.57
N PRO A 124 10.32 16.40 -5.34
CA PRO A 124 10.67 17.43 -6.32
C PRO A 124 11.03 16.88 -7.69
N VAL A 125 11.41 15.60 -7.71
CA VAL A 125 11.75 14.85 -8.94
C VAL A 125 10.54 14.29 -9.68
N THR A 126 9.33 14.35 -9.12
CA THR A 126 8.12 13.83 -9.78
C THR A 126 7.46 14.88 -10.66
N PHE A 127 6.71 14.42 -11.68
CA PHE A 127 5.94 15.28 -12.56
C PHE A 127 4.91 16.13 -11.81
N PHE A 128 4.31 15.61 -10.77
CA PHE A 128 3.27 16.28 -9.99
C PHE A 128 3.73 17.60 -9.38
N SER A 129 4.97 17.67 -8.91
CA SER A 129 5.54 18.89 -8.32
C SER A 129 5.69 20.03 -9.32
N LYS A 130 5.64 19.74 -10.63
CA LYS A 130 5.69 20.74 -11.70
C LYS A 130 4.32 21.26 -12.09
N VAL A 131 3.25 20.57 -11.68
CA VAL A 131 1.87 20.86 -12.12
C VAL A 131 1.03 21.44 -10.99
N PHE A 132 1.19 20.93 -9.78
CA PHE A 132 0.36 21.30 -8.62
C PHE A 132 1.20 21.91 -7.50
N ASN A 133 0.56 22.74 -6.66
CA ASN A 133 1.17 23.30 -5.47
C ASN A 133 0.93 22.35 -4.28
N PHE A 134 2.01 21.94 -3.62
CA PHE A 134 1.94 21.04 -2.49
C PHE A 134 2.28 21.78 -1.19
N GLN A 135 1.34 21.84 -0.26
CA GLN A 135 1.53 22.32 1.10
C GLN A 135 1.57 21.13 2.05
N ARG A 136 2.37 21.22 3.10
CA ARG A 136 2.71 20.07 3.93
C ARG A 136 2.37 20.32 5.37
N TYR A 137 1.59 19.40 5.97
CA TYR A 137 1.45 19.34 7.41
C TYR A 137 2.40 18.29 8.00
N LYS A 138 2.73 18.45 9.26
CA LYS A 138 3.73 17.62 9.94
C LYS A 138 3.13 16.85 11.12
N THR A 139 3.94 16.00 11.72
CA THR A 139 3.69 15.42 13.04
C THR A 139 4.34 16.27 14.13
N LYS A 140 3.82 16.15 15.34
CA LYS A 140 4.43 16.72 16.57
C LYS A 140 5.67 15.91 16.97
N SER A 141 6.37 16.35 18.00
CA SER A 141 7.55 15.66 18.55
C SER A 141 7.24 14.29 19.15
N ASP A 142 5.97 14.02 19.50
CA ASP A 142 5.47 12.72 19.94
C ASP A 142 5.01 11.82 18.78
N TRP A 143 5.28 12.24 17.54
CA TRP A 143 4.92 11.56 16.30
C TRP A 143 3.41 11.52 15.98
N SER A 144 2.55 12.15 16.78
CA SER A 144 1.14 12.34 16.44
C SER A 144 0.99 13.39 15.33
N ILE A 145 -0.08 13.28 14.51
CA ILE A 145 -0.37 14.29 13.50
C ILE A 145 -0.69 15.62 14.15
N ASP A 146 -0.05 16.69 13.70
CA ASP A 146 -0.36 18.06 14.16
C ASP A 146 -1.61 18.59 13.46
N PHE A 147 -2.77 18.29 14.04
CA PHE A 147 -4.06 18.76 13.52
C PHE A 147 -4.25 20.27 13.67
N ASP A 148 -3.58 20.92 14.60
CA ASP A 148 -3.67 22.37 14.77
C ASP A 148 -2.93 23.08 13.64
N GLU A 149 -1.73 22.60 13.28
CA GLU A 149 -1.00 23.04 12.10
C GLU A 149 -1.81 22.75 10.82
N LEU A 150 -2.38 21.55 10.70
CA LEU A 150 -3.18 21.17 9.54
C LEU A 150 -4.38 22.10 9.35
N VAL A 151 -5.10 22.47 10.40
CA VAL A 151 -6.21 23.46 10.35
C VAL A 151 -5.69 24.81 9.87
N LYS A 152 -4.57 25.29 10.44
CA LYS A 152 -3.97 26.57 10.07
C LYS A 152 -3.62 26.61 8.57
N LEU A 153 -2.90 25.60 8.10
CA LEU A 153 -2.52 25.48 6.68
C LEU A 153 -3.73 25.36 5.76
N ALA A 154 -4.76 24.61 6.17
CA ALA A 154 -5.98 24.47 5.39
C ALA A 154 -6.71 25.81 5.21
N LEU A 155 -6.79 26.62 6.26
CA LEU A 155 -7.41 27.95 6.23
C LEU A 155 -6.58 28.95 5.41
N GLU A 156 -5.25 28.89 5.50
CA GLU A 156 -4.31 29.77 4.81
C GLU A 156 -4.31 29.49 3.30
N TYR A 157 -4.10 28.22 2.92
CA TYR A 157 -3.88 27.84 1.52
C TYR A 157 -5.15 27.44 0.78
N LYS A 158 -6.26 27.20 1.47
CA LYS A 158 -7.55 26.78 0.89
C LYS A 158 -7.37 25.67 -0.17
N PRO A 159 -6.80 24.53 0.20
CA PRO A 159 -6.45 23.48 -0.76
C PRO A 159 -7.68 22.94 -1.47
N LYS A 160 -7.53 22.50 -2.73
CA LYS A 160 -8.57 21.78 -3.46
C LYS A 160 -8.73 20.36 -2.93
N VAL A 161 -7.62 19.75 -2.47
CA VAL A 161 -7.58 18.38 -1.94
C VAL A 161 -6.82 18.37 -0.61
N ILE A 162 -7.38 17.71 0.38
CA ILE A 162 -6.69 17.29 1.60
C ILE A 162 -6.48 15.79 1.51
N LEU A 163 -5.20 15.37 1.53
CA LEU A 163 -4.81 13.97 1.41
C LEU A 163 -4.50 13.40 2.79
N ALA A 164 -5.21 12.33 3.16
CA ALA A 164 -4.94 11.51 4.34
C ALA A 164 -4.45 10.13 3.92
N GLY A 165 -3.45 9.61 4.61
CA GLY A 165 -2.87 8.30 4.37
C GLY A 165 -1.40 8.27 4.76
N PHE A 166 -0.73 7.15 4.54
CA PHE A 166 0.68 6.98 4.90
C PHE A 166 1.31 5.74 4.22
N SER A 167 2.64 5.73 4.16
CA SER A 167 3.41 4.55 3.76
C SER A 167 4.16 3.90 4.91
N ALA A 168 4.31 4.60 6.04
CA ALA A 168 5.17 4.16 7.13
C ALA A 168 4.67 4.54 8.54
N TYR A 169 3.50 5.12 8.67
CA TYR A 169 2.96 5.55 9.97
C TYR A 169 2.35 4.36 10.72
N PRO A 170 2.86 3.99 11.92
CA PRO A 170 2.42 2.78 12.62
C PRO A 170 1.13 2.94 13.41
N ARG A 171 0.52 4.14 13.45
CA ARG A 171 -0.72 4.39 14.20
C ARG A 171 -1.91 4.54 13.26
N GLU A 172 -3.12 4.35 13.78
CA GLU A 172 -4.35 4.60 13.05
C GLU A 172 -4.62 6.09 12.92
N LEU A 173 -5.16 6.52 11.76
CA LEU A 173 -5.50 7.92 11.51
C LEU A 173 -6.83 8.32 12.17
N ASP A 174 -6.89 9.54 12.67
CA ASP A 174 -8.13 10.15 13.13
C ASP A 174 -8.90 10.80 11.96
N TYR A 175 -9.63 9.97 11.21
CA TYR A 175 -10.40 10.42 10.05
C TYR A 175 -11.49 11.44 10.42
N ALA A 176 -12.02 11.42 11.66
CA ALA A 176 -13.02 12.37 12.10
C ALA A 176 -12.46 13.80 12.14
N LYS A 177 -11.23 13.98 12.60
CA LYS A 177 -10.56 15.29 12.59
C LYS A 177 -10.35 15.82 11.17
N PHE A 178 -9.98 14.96 10.21
CA PHE A 178 -9.91 15.38 8.81
C PHE A 178 -11.28 15.86 8.29
N ALA A 179 -12.37 15.18 8.64
CA ALA A 179 -13.72 15.57 8.26
C ALA A 179 -14.15 16.91 8.88
N GLU A 180 -13.72 17.22 10.09
CA GLU A 180 -13.96 18.52 10.72
C GLU A 180 -13.22 19.67 9.99
N ILE A 181 -12.03 19.41 9.49
CA ILE A 181 -11.25 20.38 8.71
C ILE A 181 -11.93 20.63 7.36
N TRP A 182 -12.39 19.58 6.70
CA TRP A 182 -13.15 19.71 5.45
C TRP A 182 -14.31 20.69 5.57
N LYS A 183 -15.10 20.62 6.63
CA LYS A 183 -16.23 21.52 6.87
C LYS A 183 -15.86 23.00 6.92
N LYS A 184 -14.59 23.30 7.20
CA LYS A 184 -14.07 24.69 7.27
C LYS A 184 -13.61 25.22 5.92
N VAL A 185 -13.11 24.35 5.01
CA VAL A 185 -12.45 24.78 3.77
C VAL A 185 -13.03 24.20 2.50
N TRP A 186 -13.96 23.24 2.61
CA TRP A 186 -14.64 22.59 1.47
C TRP A 186 -13.72 21.89 0.49
N ALA A 187 -12.57 21.44 0.95
CA ALA A 187 -11.62 20.65 0.15
C ALA A 187 -12.15 19.24 -0.12
N ILE A 188 -11.70 18.59 -1.19
CA ILE A 188 -11.98 17.17 -1.41
C ILE A 188 -11.13 16.35 -0.44
N LEU A 189 -11.76 15.55 0.42
CA LEU A 189 -11.05 14.57 1.25
C LEU A 189 -10.73 13.34 0.42
N TYR A 190 -9.46 13.08 0.28
CA TYR A 190 -8.90 11.95 -0.45
C TYR A 190 -8.02 11.11 0.46
N SER A 191 -8.08 9.80 0.36
CA SER A 191 -7.23 8.93 1.15
C SER A 191 -6.47 7.94 0.28
N ASP A 192 -5.15 7.90 0.45
CA ASP A 192 -4.30 6.85 -0.11
C ASP A 192 -3.92 5.88 1.00
N LEU A 193 -4.46 4.67 0.93
CA LEU A 193 -4.38 3.66 1.97
C LEU A 193 -3.71 2.37 1.49
N SER A 194 -2.88 2.47 0.48
CA SER A 194 -2.26 1.33 -0.21
C SER A 194 -1.64 0.28 0.71
N HIS A 195 -1.18 0.65 1.89
CA HIS A 195 -0.58 -0.28 2.84
C HIS A 195 -1.58 -1.00 3.75
N ILE A 196 -2.64 -0.33 4.18
CA ILE A 196 -3.57 -0.85 5.19
C ILE A 196 -4.91 -1.35 4.61
N TRP A 197 -5.04 -1.32 3.31
CA TRP A 197 -6.31 -1.54 2.63
C TRP A 197 -6.90 -2.95 2.83
N GLY A 198 -6.05 -3.97 2.88
CA GLY A 198 -6.49 -5.34 3.20
C GLY A 198 -7.11 -5.46 4.59
N PHE A 199 -6.62 -4.69 5.56
CA PHE A 199 -7.17 -4.67 6.93
C PHE A 199 -8.48 -3.90 6.99
N ILE A 200 -8.65 -2.85 6.18
CA ILE A 200 -9.95 -2.16 6.01
C ILE A 200 -10.96 -3.10 5.34
N ALA A 201 -10.56 -3.84 4.32
CA ALA A 201 -11.42 -4.84 3.66
C ALA A 201 -11.87 -5.95 4.62
N ALA A 202 -11.01 -6.35 5.56
CA ALA A 202 -11.30 -7.32 6.60
C ALA A 202 -12.08 -6.74 7.80
N TRP A 203 -12.30 -5.42 7.85
CA TRP A 203 -12.93 -4.67 8.94
C TRP A 203 -12.12 -4.63 10.24
N GLU A 204 -10.83 -4.84 10.15
CA GLU A 204 -9.89 -4.73 11.28
C GLU A 204 -9.46 -3.27 11.54
N LEU A 205 -9.50 -2.42 10.52
CA LEU A 205 -9.19 -0.99 10.62
C LEU A 205 -10.34 -0.13 10.08
N LYS A 206 -10.40 1.13 10.53
CA LYS A 206 -11.46 2.09 10.18
C LYS A 206 -11.47 2.41 8.68
N ASN A 207 -12.67 2.49 8.13
CA ASN A 207 -12.87 2.90 6.74
C ASN A 207 -13.11 4.42 6.66
N PRO A 208 -12.30 5.21 5.93
CA PRO A 208 -12.49 6.65 5.78
C PRO A 208 -13.86 7.06 5.24
N PHE A 209 -14.51 6.23 4.43
CA PHE A 209 -15.87 6.53 3.94
C PHE A 209 -16.90 6.62 5.08
N ASP A 210 -16.71 5.92 6.18
CA ASP A 210 -17.57 6.01 7.36
C ASP A 210 -17.42 7.38 8.06
N TYR A 211 -16.39 8.18 7.71
CA TYR A 211 -16.09 9.52 8.23
C TYR A 211 -16.29 10.63 7.19
N GLY A 212 -16.90 10.33 6.05
CA GLY A 212 -17.26 11.34 5.04
C GLY A 212 -16.16 11.69 4.05
N PHE A 213 -15.19 10.81 3.85
CA PHE A 213 -14.24 10.96 2.74
C PHE A 213 -14.94 10.82 1.40
N HIS A 214 -14.45 11.55 0.39
CA HIS A 214 -15.07 11.64 -0.92
C HIS A 214 -14.52 10.62 -1.90
N ALA A 215 -13.23 10.35 -1.82
CA ALA A 215 -12.57 9.35 -2.63
C ALA A 215 -11.42 8.69 -1.87
N MET A 216 -11.07 7.50 -2.32
CA MET A 216 -9.96 6.71 -1.79
C MET A 216 -9.26 5.99 -2.93
N MET A 217 -7.97 5.71 -2.76
CA MET A 217 -7.18 4.90 -3.68
C MET A 217 -6.40 3.84 -2.93
N THR A 218 -6.22 2.71 -3.60
CA THR A 218 -5.32 1.65 -3.14
C THR A 218 -4.58 0.98 -4.28
N THR A 219 -3.42 0.43 -3.95
CA THR A 219 -2.80 -0.64 -4.73
C THR A 219 -3.40 -1.98 -4.34
N THR A 220 -3.38 -2.95 -5.24
CA THR A 220 -3.99 -4.28 -5.01
C THR A 220 -2.99 -5.34 -4.56
N HIS A 221 -1.67 -5.09 -4.66
CA HIS A 221 -0.60 -6.10 -4.49
C HIS A 221 0.04 -6.17 -3.10
N LYS A 222 -0.35 -5.32 -2.14
CA LYS A 222 0.21 -5.31 -0.79
C LYS A 222 -0.61 -6.19 0.17
N SER A 223 -1.25 -5.60 1.16
CA SER A 223 -2.09 -6.34 2.11
C SER A 223 -3.29 -7.06 1.49
N LEU A 224 -3.75 -6.65 0.29
CA LEU A 224 -4.81 -7.38 -0.45
C LEU A 224 -4.33 -8.64 -1.17
N ARG A 225 -3.02 -8.90 -1.27
CA ARG A 225 -2.43 -10.08 -1.94
C ARG A 225 -2.87 -10.26 -3.41
N GLY A 226 -3.23 -9.17 -4.08
CA GLY A 226 -3.65 -9.16 -5.47
C GLY A 226 -2.52 -8.79 -6.44
N PRO A 227 -2.87 -8.48 -7.70
CA PRO A 227 -1.92 -8.09 -8.73
C PRO A 227 -1.33 -6.69 -8.52
N ARG A 228 -0.29 -6.37 -9.27
CA ARG A 228 0.13 -4.99 -9.46
C ARG A 228 -0.92 -4.25 -10.29
N GLY A 229 -1.64 -3.38 -9.64
CA GLY A 229 -2.72 -2.56 -10.15
C GLY A 229 -3.20 -1.62 -9.05
N ALA A 230 -4.21 -0.84 -9.33
CA ALA A 230 -4.80 0.06 -8.35
C ALA A 230 -6.31 0.20 -8.55
N LEU A 231 -7.00 0.63 -7.49
CA LEU A 231 -8.42 0.95 -7.48
C LEU A 231 -8.58 2.43 -7.11
N ILE A 232 -9.52 3.11 -7.76
CA ILE A 232 -9.97 4.44 -7.33
C ILE A 232 -11.45 4.31 -6.96
N LEU A 233 -11.76 4.57 -5.70
CA LEU A 233 -13.09 4.44 -5.16
C LEU A 233 -13.64 5.83 -4.82
N SER A 234 -14.93 6.04 -4.99
CA SER A 234 -15.53 7.31 -4.61
C SER A 234 -16.97 7.15 -4.13
N LYS A 235 -17.47 8.20 -3.50
CA LYS A 235 -18.90 8.39 -3.25
C LYS A 235 -19.58 8.83 -4.54
N TRP A 236 -20.90 8.75 -4.54
CA TRP A 236 -21.82 9.02 -5.65
C TRP A 236 -21.68 8.03 -6.83
N VAL A 237 -22.60 8.14 -7.77
CA VAL A 237 -22.70 7.25 -8.94
C VAL A 237 -22.43 8.04 -10.21
N VAL A 238 -21.86 7.40 -11.20
CA VAL A 238 -21.63 7.99 -12.52
C VAL A 238 -22.95 8.49 -13.12
N SER A 239 -23.03 9.77 -13.42
CA SER A 239 -24.23 10.38 -14.01
C SER A 239 -24.33 10.10 -15.51
N ASN A 240 -23.36 10.54 -16.28
CA ASN A 240 -23.23 10.26 -17.72
C ASN A 240 -21.78 10.33 -18.18
N PRO A 241 -21.12 9.19 -18.39
CA PRO A 241 -19.70 9.14 -18.74
C PRO A 241 -19.39 9.67 -20.15
N LEU A 242 -20.38 9.82 -21.02
CA LEU A 242 -20.19 10.36 -22.36
C LEU A 242 -20.21 11.88 -22.43
N LYS A 243 -20.81 12.54 -21.43
CA LYS A 243 -20.83 13.99 -21.34
C LYS A 243 -19.71 14.49 -20.43
N LYS A 244 -19.17 15.68 -20.76
CA LYS A 244 -18.27 16.38 -19.85
C LYS A 244 -19.06 16.75 -18.59
N PRO A 245 -18.70 16.21 -17.40
CA PRO A 245 -19.43 16.53 -16.17
C PRO A 245 -19.13 17.97 -15.75
N GLU A 246 -20.07 18.60 -15.07
CA GLU A 246 -19.83 19.84 -14.36
C GLU A 246 -18.81 19.61 -13.22
N ASP A 247 -18.10 20.67 -12.83
CA ASP A 247 -17.11 20.60 -11.73
C ASP A 247 -17.79 20.66 -10.36
N THR A 248 -18.64 19.67 -10.09
CA THR A 248 -19.31 19.47 -8.81
C THR A 248 -18.83 18.20 -8.14
N ILE A 249 -19.03 18.09 -6.84
CA ILE A 249 -18.56 16.93 -6.07
C ILE A 249 -19.35 15.67 -6.43
N GLU A 250 -20.63 15.81 -6.78
CA GLU A 250 -21.52 14.71 -7.17
C GLU A 250 -21.08 14.05 -8.49
N ASN A 251 -20.38 14.80 -9.33
CA ASN A 251 -19.82 14.30 -10.60
C ASN A 251 -18.45 13.65 -10.44
N LEU A 252 -17.92 13.53 -9.23
CA LEU A 252 -16.61 12.96 -8.96
C LEU A 252 -16.38 11.58 -9.64
N PRO A 253 -17.32 10.61 -9.58
CA PRO A 253 -17.17 9.33 -10.28
C PRO A 253 -16.94 9.48 -11.78
N THR A 254 -17.76 10.29 -12.44
CA THR A 254 -17.65 10.53 -13.89
C THR A 254 -16.34 11.22 -14.25
N ARG A 255 -15.86 12.13 -13.41
CA ARG A 255 -14.60 12.84 -13.60
C ARG A 255 -13.41 11.88 -13.45
N ILE A 256 -13.45 10.98 -12.46
CA ILE A 256 -12.44 9.93 -12.26
C ILE A 256 -12.37 9.01 -13.49
N ASP A 257 -13.50 8.49 -13.95
CA ASP A 257 -13.54 7.60 -15.10
C ASP A 257 -12.97 8.27 -16.36
N ARG A 258 -13.34 9.53 -16.61
CA ARG A 258 -12.78 10.30 -17.73
C ARG A 258 -11.28 10.60 -17.58
N ALA A 259 -10.81 10.78 -16.36
CA ALA A 259 -9.39 10.98 -16.10
C ALA A 259 -8.59 9.68 -16.33
N VAL A 260 -9.17 8.54 -15.96
CA VAL A 260 -8.57 7.24 -16.28
C VAL A 260 -8.57 7.02 -17.79
N PHE A 261 -9.72 7.09 -18.41
CA PHE A 261 -9.87 6.94 -19.86
C PHE A 261 -10.85 7.99 -20.42
N PRO A 262 -10.47 8.76 -21.43
CA PRO A 262 -9.28 8.63 -22.28
C PRO A 262 -8.09 9.57 -21.90
N TRP A 263 -8.12 10.26 -20.74
CA TRP A 263 -7.15 11.32 -20.49
C TRP A 263 -5.75 10.80 -20.17
N MET A 264 -5.61 9.90 -19.18
CA MET A 264 -4.31 9.51 -18.66
C MET A 264 -3.87 8.13 -19.12
N GLN A 265 -4.80 7.24 -19.41
CA GLN A 265 -4.54 5.88 -19.82
C GLN A 265 -5.27 5.53 -21.12
N GLY A 266 -4.75 4.50 -21.83
CA GLY A 266 -5.43 3.86 -22.94
C GLY A 266 -6.27 2.67 -22.46
N TRP A 267 -6.09 1.55 -23.15
CA TRP A 267 -6.86 0.34 -22.91
C TRP A 267 -6.52 -0.34 -21.60
N PRO A 268 -7.52 -0.85 -20.87
CA PRO A 268 -7.26 -1.59 -19.64
C PRO A 268 -6.63 -2.96 -19.93
N HIS A 269 -5.84 -3.45 -18.97
CA HIS A 269 -5.29 -4.80 -19.00
C HIS A 269 -6.29 -5.78 -18.43
N MET A 270 -7.03 -6.48 -19.31
CA MET A 270 -8.16 -7.29 -18.88
C MET A 270 -7.78 -8.50 -18.04
N ASN A 271 -6.60 -9.10 -18.27
CA ASN A 271 -6.07 -10.13 -17.38
C ASN A 271 -5.76 -9.58 -15.97
N THR A 272 -5.26 -8.36 -15.85
CA THR A 272 -5.05 -7.70 -14.54
C THR A 272 -6.38 -7.45 -13.83
N ILE A 273 -7.43 -7.04 -14.56
CA ILE A 273 -8.77 -6.85 -13.98
C ILE A 273 -9.37 -8.19 -13.54
N ALA A 274 -9.22 -9.26 -14.32
CA ALA A 274 -9.63 -10.60 -13.91
C ALA A 274 -8.91 -11.03 -12.62
N TRP A 275 -7.64 -10.78 -12.55
CA TRP A 275 -6.79 -11.03 -11.39
C TRP A 275 -7.23 -10.22 -10.16
N ILE A 276 -7.49 -8.91 -10.32
CA ILE A 276 -8.06 -8.05 -9.28
C ILE A 276 -9.41 -8.60 -8.80
N ALA A 277 -10.27 -9.04 -9.72
CA ALA A 277 -11.58 -9.60 -9.37
C ALA A 277 -11.46 -10.84 -8.46
N VAL A 278 -10.50 -11.73 -8.72
CA VAL A 278 -10.25 -12.91 -7.86
C VAL A 278 -9.71 -12.48 -6.50
N ALA A 279 -8.73 -11.58 -6.44
CA ALA A 279 -8.18 -11.10 -5.18
C ALA A 279 -9.24 -10.41 -4.30
N LEU A 280 -10.14 -9.63 -4.90
CA LEU A 280 -11.26 -9.01 -4.19
C LEU A 280 -12.30 -10.03 -3.74
N TRP A 281 -12.46 -11.15 -4.43
CA TRP A 281 -13.30 -12.25 -3.97
C TRP A 281 -12.67 -12.94 -2.76
N GLU A 282 -11.37 -13.24 -2.80
CA GLU A 282 -10.64 -13.79 -1.65
C GLU A 282 -10.75 -12.88 -0.42
N ALA A 283 -10.65 -11.56 -0.62
CA ALA A 283 -10.76 -10.59 0.45
C ALA A 283 -12.12 -10.58 1.18
N GLN A 284 -13.16 -11.22 0.63
CA GLN A 284 -14.46 -11.39 1.27
C GLN A 284 -14.55 -12.65 2.14
N THR A 285 -13.58 -13.58 2.02
CA THR A 285 -13.60 -14.87 2.71
C THR A 285 -13.20 -14.75 4.18
N SER A 286 -13.59 -15.78 4.97
CA SER A 286 -13.16 -15.90 6.37
C SER A 286 -11.66 -16.10 6.50
N GLU A 287 -11.05 -16.80 5.55
CA GLU A 287 -9.60 -17.04 5.51
C GLU A 287 -8.81 -15.74 5.37
N PHE A 288 -9.29 -14.82 4.53
CA PHE A 288 -8.66 -13.51 4.39
C PHE A 288 -8.82 -12.66 5.66
N LYS A 289 -9.99 -12.71 6.31
CA LYS A 289 -10.21 -12.02 7.59
C LYS A 289 -9.29 -12.56 8.67
N ASN A 290 -9.15 -13.89 8.76
CA ASN A 290 -8.22 -14.52 9.69
C ASN A 290 -6.76 -14.11 9.41
N TYR A 291 -6.35 -14.05 8.15
CA TYR A 291 -5.03 -13.54 7.77
C TYR A 291 -4.83 -12.08 8.21
N ALA A 292 -5.80 -11.22 7.97
CA ALA A 292 -5.73 -9.81 8.34
C ALA A 292 -5.62 -9.65 9.87
N HIS A 293 -6.47 -10.33 10.60
CA HIS A 293 -6.45 -10.36 12.07
C HIS A 293 -5.11 -10.85 12.61
N GLN A 294 -4.64 -12.00 12.13
CA GLN A 294 -3.35 -12.59 12.54
C GLN A 294 -2.18 -11.67 12.23
N THR A 295 -2.23 -10.94 11.11
CA THR A 295 -1.16 -10.00 10.75
C THR A 295 -1.03 -8.86 11.78
N LEU A 296 -2.16 -8.35 12.27
CA LEU A 296 -2.15 -7.31 13.31
C LEU A 296 -1.66 -7.86 14.66
N ILE A 297 -2.02 -9.10 15.00
CA ILE A 297 -1.51 -9.78 16.20
C ILE A 297 0.02 -9.94 16.10
N ASN A 298 0.51 -10.49 15.00
CA ASN A 298 1.93 -10.68 14.77
C ASN A 298 2.72 -9.36 14.86
N ALA A 299 2.20 -8.27 14.29
CA ALA A 299 2.85 -6.96 14.38
C ALA A 299 2.95 -6.45 15.83
N LYS A 300 1.92 -6.65 16.65
CA LYS A 300 1.93 -6.28 18.07
C LYS A 300 2.93 -7.12 18.87
N ILE A 301 2.98 -8.43 18.64
CA ILE A 301 3.95 -9.31 19.28
C ILE A 301 5.39 -8.93 18.88
N LEU A 302 5.61 -8.64 17.61
CA LEU A 302 6.91 -8.16 17.16
C LEU A 302 7.29 -6.85 17.88
N ALA A 303 6.35 -5.92 18.04
CA ALA A 303 6.57 -4.67 18.78
C ALA A 303 6.94 -4.95 20.25
N GLU A 304 6.21 -5.83 20.93
CA GLU A 304 6.48 -6.23 22.31
C GLU A 304 7.88 -6.83 22.47
N GLU A 305 8.26 -7.76 21.59
CA GLU A 305 9.57 -8.39 21.65
C GLU A 305 10.70 -7.39 21.36
N MET A 306 10.53 -6.48 20.40
CA MET A 306 11.53 -5.45 20.15
C MET A 306 11.69 -4.51 21.35
N LEU A 307 10.60 -4.12 22.00
CA LEU A 307 10.66 -3.33 23.26
C LEU A 307 11.34 -4.11 24.40
N ARG A 308 11.13 -5.43 24.50
CA ARG A 308 11.84 -6.30 25.47
C ARG A 308 13.34 -6.34 25.24
N TYR A 309 13.77 -6.25 23.96
CA TYR A 309 15.18 -6.13 23.59
C TYR A 309 15.71 -4.70 23.69
N TRP A 310 14.93 -3.77 24.29
CA TRP A 310 15.28 -2.36 24.53
C TRP A 310 15.44 -1.51 23.26
N TYR A 311 14.89 -1.95 22.12
CA TYR A 311 14.83 -1.11 20.93
C TYR A 311 13.76 -0.03 21.08
N LYS A 312 14.04 1.16 20.55
CA LYS A 312 13.07 2.25 20.47
C LYS A 312 12.15 2.01 19.26
N LEU A 313 10.84 2.10 19.51
CA LEU A 313 9.85 2.12 18.44
C LEU A 313 9.29 3.53 18.29
N VAL A 314 9.13 3.92 17.04
CA VAL A 314 8.46 5.16 16.70
C VAL A 314 7.00 5.09 17.12
N THR A 315 6.47 6.17 17.72
CA THR A 315 5.14 6.20 18.34
C THR A 315 4.98 5.22 19.51
N TRP A 316 6.06 4.58 20.02
CA TRP A 316 6.12 3.62 21.12
C TRP A 316 5.31 2.34 20.92
N TRP A 317 4.52 2.23 19.86
CA TRP A 317 3.59 1.14 19.59
C TRP A 317 3.17 1.06 18.14
N THR A 318 2.38 0.02 17.80
CA THR A 318 1.72 -0.11 16.50
C THR A 318 0.22 -0.42 16.65
N ASP A 319 -0.61 0.21 15.82
CA ASP A 319 -2.04 -0.09 15.67
C ASP A 319 -2.30 -0.90 14.40
N ASN A 320 -1.30 -1.10 13.55
CA ASN A 320 -1.44 -1.77 12.25
C ASN A 320 -0.41 -2.91 12.07
N HIS A 321 -0.07 -3.25 10.85
CA HIS A 321 0.73 -4.42 10.48
C HIS A 321 2.24 -4.17 10.43
N MET A 322 2.71 -3.00 10.88
CA MET A 322 4.12 -2.62 10.82
C MET A 322 4.64 -2.13 12.15
N ILE A 323 5.95 -2.23 12.32
CA ILE A 323 6.70 -1.49 13.32
C ILE A 323 7.77 -0.63 12.63
N VAL A 324 8.16 0.45 13.30
CA VAL A 324 9.27 1.29 12.86
C VAL A 324 10.27 1.40 14.02
N MET A 325 11.47 0.87 13.83
CA MET A 325 12.54 0.90 14.82
C MET A 325 13.38 2.16 14.62
N ASP A 326 13.69 2.85 15.72
CA ASP A 326 14.48 4.07 15.74
C ASP A 326 15.90 3.78 16.23
N PHE A 327 16.87 3.98 15.35
CA PHE A 327 18.31 3.86 15.64
C PHE A 327 18.99 5.23 15.75
N SER A 328 18.24 6.32 15.86
CA SER A 328 18.81 7.65 16.08
C SER A 328 19.56 7.68 17.41
N GLY A 329 20.84 8.08 17.38
CA GLY A 329 21.72 8.07 18.55
C GLY A 329 22.53 6.80 18.75
N GLU A 330 22.36 5.77 17.91
CA GLU A 330 23.24 4.61 17.89
C GLU A 330 24.54 4.88 17.07
N SER A 331 25.55 4.07 17.30
CA SER A 331 26.84 4.18 16.59
C SER A 331 26.81 3.56 15.16
N PHE A 332 25.68 3.06 14.74
CA PHE A 332 25.43 2.43 13.44
C PHE A 332 24.15 3.01 12.82
N THR A 333 24.09 2.96 11.50
CA THR A 333 22.97 3.48 10.71
C THR A 333 22.01 2.35 10.29
N TRP A 334 20.83 2.72 9.79
CA TRP A 334 19.96 1.78 9.10
C TRP A 334 20.68 1.00 7.99
N TRP A 335 21.57 1.64 7.25
CA TRP A 335 22.36 1.00 6.17
C TRP A 335 23.21 -0.16 6.68
N ASP A 336 23.79 -0.02 7.86
CA ASP A 336 24.56 -1.08 8.49
C ASP A 336 23.66 -2.24 8.91
N ILE A 337 22.47 -1.94 9.44
CA ILE A 337 21.48 -2.93 9.86
C ILE A 337 20.88 -3.67 8.67
N GLU A 338 20.48 -2.95 7.60
CA GLU A 338 19.96 -3.58 6.38
C GLU A 338 20.95 -4.58 5.81
N LYS A 339 22.24 -4.19 5.70
CA LYS A 339 23.29 -5.10 5.24
C LYS A 339 23.46 -6.35 6.12
N VAL A 340 23.32 -6.18 7.42
CA VAL A 340 23.42 -7.30 8.36
C VAL A 340 22.23 -8.23 8.22
N LEU A 341 21.02 -7.68 8.13
CA LEU A 341 19.79 -8.47 7.94
C LEU A 341 19.80 -9.17 6.56
N ASP A 342 20.28 -8.50 5.53
CA ASP A 342 20.48 -9.10 4.20
C ASP A 342 21.45 -10.29 4.21
N LYS A 343 22.56 -10.22 4.97
CA LYS A 343 23.49 -11.35 5.17
C LYS A 343 22.82 -12.57 5.80
N VAL A 344 21.81 -12.39 6.62
CA VAL A 344 21.04 -13.48 7.26
C VAL A 344 19.73 -13.79 6.55
N TRP A 345 19.52 -13.23 5.36
CA TRP A 345 18.36 -13.44 4.51
C TRP A 345 17.04 -12.97 5.12
N ILE A 346 17.07 -11.85 5.78
CA ILE A 346 15.88 -11.13 6.27
C ILE A 346 15.76 -9.83 5.46
N SER A 347 14.74 -9.74 4.61
CA SER A 347 14.48 -8.56 3.80
C SER A 347 13.73 -7.50 4.61
N THR A 348 14.24 -6.29 4.65
CA THR A 348 13.61 -5.15 5.33
C THR A 348 13.66 -3.91 4.46
N SER A 349 13.03 -2.81 4.89
CA SER A 349 13.04 -1.58 4.11
C SER A 349 13.39 -0.36 4.94
N LYS A 350 14.20 0.51 4.35
CA LYS A 350 14.50 1.84 4.92
C LYS A 350 13.28 2.74 4.98
N SER A 351 13.31 3.67 5.94
CA SER A 351 12.39 4.80 6.00
C SER A 351 13.14 6.07 6.34
N THR A 352 12.82 7.15 5.63
CA THR A 352 13.14 8.50 6.09
C THR A 352 12.20 8.89 7.22
N ILE A 353 12.69 9.71 8.13
CA ILE A 353 11.96 10.20 9.29
C ILE A 353 11.85 11.72 9.27
N PRO A 354 10.88 12.28 10.02
CA PRO A 354 10.89 13.68 10.35
C PRO A 354 12.19 14.09 11.04
N ASP A 355 12.79 15.16 10.53
CA ASP A 355 14.00 15.76 11.11
C ASP A 355 15.16 14.76 11.32
N ASP A 356 15.26 13.73 10.45
CA ASP A 356 16.36 12.76 10.48
C ASP A 356 17.70 13.48 10.37
N PRO A 357 18.63 13.29 11.32
CA PRO A 357 19.95 13.87 11.23
C PRO A 357 20.76 13.36 10.04
N ASN A 358 20.35 12.22 9.46
CA ASN A 358 21.00 11.60 8.33
C ASN A 358 20.28 11.93 7.01
N PRO A 359 21.00 11.93 5.88
CA PRO A 359 20.39 12.21 4.58
C PRO A 359 19.39 11.13 4.14
N PRO A 360 18.39 11.45 3.31
CA PRO A 360 17.30 10.53 2.93
C PRO A 360 17.72 9.20 2.29
N PHE A 361 18.94 9.11 1.76
CA PHE A 361 19.49 7.87 1.21
C PHE A 361 20.18 6.97 2.26
N ASN A 362 20.47 7.51 3.47
CA ASN A 362 20.99 6.77 4.61
C ASN A 362 20.22 7.16 5.90
N PRO A 363 18.93 6.87 6.00
CA PRO A 363 18.08 7.28 7.11
C PRO A 363 18.41 6.51 8.40
N SER A 364 17.82 6.93 9.53
CA SER A 364 18.06 6.32 10.84
C SER A 364 17.07 5.21 11.21
N TRP A 365 16.10 4.87 10.35
CA TRP A 365 15.00 4.01 10.74
C TRP A 365 14.80 2.79 9.85
N LEU A 366 14.42 1.68 10.51
CA LEU A 366 14.10 0.41 9.89
C LEU A 366 12.60 0.13 10.01
N ARG A 367 11.95 -0.17 8.89
CA ARG A 367 10.56 -0.64 8.85
C ARG A 367 10.50 -2.14 8.71
N ILE A 368 9.64 -2.75 9.49
CA ILE A 368 9.39 -4.19 9.48
C ILE A 368 7.88 -4.42 9.38
N TRP A 369 7.48 -5.34 8.51
CA TRP A 369 6.10 -5.60 8.12
C TRP A 369 5.78 -7.09 8.22
N MET A 370 4.65 -7.46 8.82
CA MET A 370 4.35 -8.87 9.10
C MET A 370 3.47 -9.55 8.04
N GLN A 371 2.98 -8.82 7.05
CA GLN A 371 1.97 -9.33 6.10
C GLN A 371 2.45 -10.50 5.25
N ALA A 372 3.66 -10.48 4.71
CA ALA A 372 4.18 -11.55 3.86
C ALA A 372 4.40 -12.84 4.64
N MET A 373 5.02 -12.76 5.82
CA MET A 373 5.24 -13.93 6.66
C MET A 373 3.92 -14.48 7.22
N THR A 374 2.95 -13.61 7.56
CA THR A 374 1.62 -14.08 7.97
C THR A 374 0.89 -14.79 6.81
N THR A 375 1.06 -14.34 5.56
CA THR A 375 0.52 -15.05 4.38
C THR A 375 1.11 -16.46 4.26
N ARG A 376 2.35 -16.67 4.66
CA ARG A 376 3.01 -17.98 4.69
C ARG A 376 2.58 -18.84 5.89
N GLY A 377 1.81 -18.29 6.85
CA GLY A 377 1.26 -19.03 7.98
C GLY A 377 1.93 -18.76 9.33
N VAL A 378 2.86 -17.80 9.42
CA VAL A 378 3.50 -17.37 10.67
C VAL A 378 2.47 -16.90 11.69
N LYS A 379 2.61 -17.36 12.93
CA LYS A 379 1.78 -17.02 14.09
C LYS A 379 2.61 -16.42 15.23
N GLU A 380 2.01 -16.34 16.40
CA GLU A 380 2.52 -15.63 17.56
C GLU A 380 3.92 -16.10 18.01
N ASP A 381 4.09 -17.43 18.20
CA ASP A 381 5.38 -17.97 18.67
C ASP A 381 6.46 -17.89 17.58
N ASP A 382 6.07 -18.08 16.32
CA ASP A 382 6.99 -17.90 15.18
C ASP A 382 7.46 -16.45 15.07
N THR A 383 6.58 -15.49 15.38
CA THR A 383 6.92 -14.06 15.40
C THR A 383 7.96 -13.74 16.46
N LYS A 384 7.96 -14.41 17.60
CA LYS A 384 9.00 -14.27 18.62
C LYS A 384 10.36 -14.78 18.09
N HIS A 385 10.36 -15.85 17.29
CA HIS A 385 11.60 -16.33 16.62
C HIS A 385 12.10 -15.28 15.61
N ILE A 386 11.20 -14.70 14.83
CA ILE A 386 11.57 -13.59 13.90
C ILE A 386 12.22 -12.44 14.67
N ALA A 387 11.62 -12.02 15.79
CA ALA A 387 12.18 -10.99 16.66
C ALA A 387 13.58 -11.35 17.18
N ARG A 388 13.77 -12.61 17.60
CA ARG A 388 15.07 -13.14 18.04
C ARG A 388 16.10 -13.06 16.92
N PHE A 389 15.80 -13.53 15.70
CA PHE A 389 16.74 -13.50 14.57
C PHE A 389 17.18 -12.07 14.25
N ILE A 390 16.23 -11.12 14.24
CA ILE A 390 16.55 -9.70 14.02
C ILE A 390 17.47 -9.18 15.13
N HIS A 391 17.16 -9.46 16.39
CA HIS A 391 17.97 -9.03 17.54
C HIS A 391 19.37 -9.63 17.47
N GLU A 392 19.50 -10.94 17.32
CA GLU A 392 20.79 -11.64 17.27
C GLU A 392 21.65 -11.18 16.09
N ALA A 393 21.07 -10.94 14.92
CA ALA A 393 21.77 -10.40 13.77
C ALA A 393 22.34 -9.01 14.08
N ILE A 394 21.55 -8.11 14.67
CA ILE A 394 22.00 -6.76 15.06
C ILE A 394 23.13 -6.84 16.11
N GLN A 395 22.98 -7.70 17.13
CA GLN A 395 23.99 -7.85 18.20
C GLN A 395 25.31 -8.43 17.67
N ASN A 396 25.25 -9.36 16.71
CA ASN A 396 26.42 -10.02 16.13
C ASN A 396 26.83 -9.43 14.77
N ARG A 397 26.49 -8.17 14.48
CA ARG A 397 26.71 -7.53 13.17
C ARG A 397 28.13 -7.54 12.64
N ASN A 398 29.12 -7.71 13.51
CA ASN A 398 30.55 -7.76 13.18
C ASN A 398 31.15 -9.20 13.22
N ASP A 399 30.30 -10.23 13.41
CA ASP A 399 30.72 -11.62 13.51
C ASP A 399 30.10 -12.45 12.35
N ASP A 400 30.84 -12.54 11.25
CA ASP A 400 30.37 -13.23 10.05
C ASP A 400 30.07 -14.72 10.27
N GLU A 401 30.75 -15.39 11.21
CA GLU A 401 30.49 -16.80 11.50
C GLU A 401 29.15 -16.98 12.22
N LYS A 402 28.85 -16.12 13.19
CA LYS A 402 27.52 -16.12 13.83
C LYS A 402 26.41 -15.75 12.86
N LEU A 403 26.63 -14.78 11.97
CA LEU A 403 25.67 -14.42 10.94
C LEU A 403 25.36 -15.59 9.99
N LYS A 404 26.34 -16.44 9.67
CA LYS A 404 26.13 -17.67 8.88
C LYS A 404 25.22 -18.66 9.63
N VAL A 405 25.41 -18.81 10.94
CA VAL A 405 24.55 -19.68 11.77
C VAL A 405 23.12 -19.16 11.80
N ILE A 406 22.93 -17.86 12.08
CA ILE A 406 21.60 -17.22 12.08
C ILE A 406 20.92 -17.39 10.71
N ARG A 407 21.66 -17.22 9.61
CA ARG A 407 21.13 -17.45 8.27
C ARG A 407 20.63 -18.88 8.08
N ALA A 408 21.36 -19.88 8.55
CA ALA A 408 20.92 -21.27 8.46
C ALA A 408 19.63 -21.51 9.23
N GLU A 409 19.49 -20.92 10.42
CA GLU A 409 18.25 -20.98 11.22
C GLU A 409 17.09 -20.24 10.53
N VAL A 410 17.33 -19.11 9.89
CA VAL A 410 16.33 -18.38 9.10
C VAL A 410 15.80 -19.22 7.94
N VAL A 411 16.72 -19.86 7.17
CA VAL A 411 16.35 -20.75 6.06
C VAL A 411 15.54 -21.94 6.55
N GLU A 412 15.97 -22.55 7.64
CA GLU A 412 15.22 -23.67 8.27
C GLU A 412 13.82 -23.20 8.70
N CYS A 413 13.73 -22.09 9.40
CA CYS A 413 12.45 -21.50 9.77
C CYS A 413 11.56 -21.27 8.54
N CYS A 414 12.06 -20.65 7.50
CA CYS A 414 11.34 -20.39 6.26
C CYS A 414 10.85 -21.67 5.54
N SER A 415 11.55 -22.80 5.72
CA SER A 415 11.17 -24.07 5.12
C SER A 415 9.85 -24.64 5.69
N HIS A 416 9.50 -24.29 6.92
CA HIS A 416 8.24 -24.69 7.56
C HIS A 416 7.04 -23.86 7.08
N PHE A 417 7.29 -22.75 6.39
CA PHE A 417 6.27 -21.82 5.92
C PHE A 417 6.32 -21.70 4.39
N PRO A 418 5.69 -22.63 3.65
CA PRO A 418 5.73 -22.62 2.19
C PRO A 418 5.00 -21.40 1.62
N ILE A 419 5.44 -20.94 0.45
CA ILE A 419 4.76 -19.88 -0.27
C ILE A 419 3.50 -20.45 -0.93
N PRO A 420 2.32 -19.81 -0.76
CA PRO A 420 1.05 -20.37 -1.24
C PRO A 420 0.95 -20.61 -2.75
N SER A 421 1.79 -19.96 -3.53
CA SER A 421 1.76 -19.99 -5.00
C SER A 421 2.82 -20.88 -5.65
N ILE A 422 3.75 -21.41 -4.86
CA ILE A 422 4.85 -22.28 -5.35
C ILE A 422 4.55 -23.75 -5.05
#